data_deec892778642b37057e4b6e08a3150b
#
_entry.id   deec892778642b37057e4b6e08a3150b
#
_cell.length_a   1.000
_cell.length_b   1.000
_cell.length_c   1.000
_cell.angle_alpha   90.00
_cell.angle_beta   90.00
_cell.angle_gamma   90.00
#
_symmetry.space_group_name_H-M   'P 1'
#
loop_
_entity.id
_entity.type
_entity.pdbx_description
1 polymer ?
#
loop_
_entity_poly.entity_id
_entity_poly.type
_entity_poly.pdbx_seq_one_letter_code
_entity_poly.pdbx_strand_id
1 'polypeptide(L)'
;MMSDDGRMLSGNAGVGLPAQPAAAELPAQPAEVGAPPASHPHPRVTSFRTRRTTLSGAQQATWARLWPEVGMNARDGDGPAPRLDTERWFGRSAPIVLEIGCGAGTSTLAMAQAEPDIDVVAVEVYRRGLAQLLSGIDREGVPNIRLIRGDGVDVLEYMSDRTR
;
A
#
# COMPACT_ATOMS: atom_id res chain seq x y z
N MET A 1 16.60 9.45 -75.11
CA MET A 1 15.49 10.24 -75.73
C MET A 1 14.74 10.78 -74.47
N MET A 2 15.13 11.96 -74.10
CA MET A 2 14.31 13.19 -74.14
C MET A 2 13.12 13.08 -73.19
N SER A 3 12.85 13.87 -72.26
CA SER A 3 13.04 15.30 -71.90
C SER A 3 12.09 15.45 -70.76
N ASP A 4 12.47 15.96 -69.56
CA ASP A 4 12.51 17.39 -69.25
C ASP A 4 11.14 18.00 -68.90
N ASP A 5 11.17 18.66 -67.84
CA ASP A 5 10.46 19.83 -67.31
C ASP A 5 9.74 19.51 -65.98
N GLY A 6 10.13 19.99 -64.86
CA GLY A 6 10.47 21.38 -64.54
C GLY A 6 9.21 22.16 -64.13
N ARG A 7 8.92 22.27 -62.84
CA ARG A 7 8.43 23.55 -62.30
C ARG A 7 8.41 23.60 -60.79
N MET A 8 9.22 24.47 -60.27
CA MET A 8 9.12 25.08 -58.93
C MET A 8 7.80 25.90 -58.79
N LEU A 9 7.32 25.98 -57.55
CA LEU A 9 6.71 27.16 -56.90
C LEU A 9 6.44 26.70 -55.45
N SER A 10 7.26 27.05 -54.47
CA SER A 10 7.26 28.32 -53.74
C SER A 10 5.91 28.64 -53.08
N GLY A 11 5.88 28.53 -51.77
CA GLY A 11 4.75 28.99 -50.96
C GLY A 11 4.96 28.66 -49.47
N ASN A 12 6.02 29.23 -48.92
CA ASN A 12 6.23 29.25 -47.48
C ASN A 12 5.33 30.35 -46.91
N ALA A 13 4.29 29.96 -46.18
CA ALA A 13 3.55 30.86 -45.30
C ALA A 13 3.82 30.45 -43.87
N GLY A 14 4.84 31.06 -43.27
CA GLY A 14 5.09 31.01 -41.86
C GLY A 14 3.93 31.63 -41.08
N VAL A 15 3.21 30.80 -40.33
CA VAL A 15 2.29 31.28 -39.31
C VAL A 15 3.12 31.45 -38.03
N GLY A 16 3.44 32.69 -37.74
CA GLY A 16 4.09 33.08 -36.48
C GLY A 16 3.18 32.76 -35.29
N LEU A 17 3.72 31.97 -34.38
CA LEU A 17 3.13 31.76 -33.05
C LEU A 17 3.20 33.10 -32.28
N PRO A 18 2.14 33.52 -31.60
CA PRO A 18 2.18 34.68 -30.74
C PRO A 18 3.12 34.46 -29.56
N ALA A 19 3.97 35.44 -29.33
CA ALA A 19 4.87 35.49 -28.18
C ALA A 19 4.09 35.35 -26.86
N GLN A 20 4.51 34.42 -26.03
CA GLN A 20 4.02 34.33 -24.64
C GLN A 20 4.44 35.56 -23.85
N PRO A 21 3.54 36.16 -23.07
CA PRO A 21 3.94 37.23 -22.17
C PRO A 21 4.90 36.68 -21.07
N ALA A 22 5.94 37.47 -20.81
CA ALA A 22 6.94 37.23 -19.80
C ALA A 22 6.28 36.91 -18.45
N ALA A 23 6.72 35.81 -17.82
CA ALA A 23 6.33 35.45 -16.48
C ALA A 23 6.69 36.60 -15.52
N ALA A 24 5.68 37.17 -14.91
CA ALA A 24 5.87 38.12 -13.80
C ALA A 24 6.51 37.38 -12.62
N GLU A 25 7.70 37.81 -12.23
CA GLU A 25 8.33 37.36 -10.98
C GLU A 25 7.44 37.72 -9.80
N LEU A 26 6.92 36.67 -9.14
CA LEU A 26 6.27 36.81 -7.86
C LEU A 26 7.34 37.13 -6.80
N PRO A 27 7.10 38.13 -5.92
CA PRO A 27 8.03 38.44 -4.86
C PRO A 27 8.19 37.25 -3.93
N ALA A 28 9.45 36.89 -3.65
CA ALA A 28 9.80 35.86 -2.67
C ALA A 28 9.23 36.25 -1.30
N GLN A 29 8.30 35.45 -0.81
CA GLN A 29 7.83 35.55 0.57
C GLN A 29 8.94 35.05 1.50
N PRO A 30 9.24 35.73 2.60
CA PRO A 30 10.19 35.24 3.59
C PRO A 30 9.65 33.93 4.16
N ALA A 31 10.52 32.91 4.20
CA ALA A 31 10.23 31.64 4.84
C ALA A 31 9.99 31.88 6.34
N GLU A 32 8.73 31.91 6.74
CA GLU A 32 8.39 31.74 8.14
C GLU A 32 8.80 30.31 8.54
N VAL A 33 9.76 30.22 9.42
CA VAL A 33 10.10 28.99 10.14
C VAL A 33 8.90 28.69 11.04
N GLY A 34 7.89 28.05 10.44
CA GLY A 34 6.69 27.64 11.14
C GLY A 34 7.04 26.62 12.20
N ALA A 35 6.53 26.84 13.41
CA ALA A 35 6.51 25.88 14.49
C ALA A 35 6.04 24.50 13.97
N PRO A 36 6.51 23.37 14.55
CA PRO A 36 6.09 22.06 14.13
C PRO A 36 4.57 21.98 14.18
N PRO A 37 3.92 21.37 13.16
CA PRO A 37 2.46 21.31 13.11
C PRO A 37 1.97 20.68 14.40
N ALA A 38 1.14 21.42 15.12
CA ALA A 38 0.40 20.89 16.25
C ALA A 38 -0.28 19.60 15.78
N SER A 39 -0.07 18.51 16.52
CA SER A 39 -0.74 17.24 16.29
C SER A 39 -2.26 17.50 16.29
N HIS A 40 -2.84 17.63 15.10
CA HIS A 40 -4.27 17.66 14.96
C HIS A 40 -4.76 16.25 15.32
N PRO A 41 -5.50 16.06 16.41
CA PRO A 41 -6.19 14.81 16.64
C PRO A 41 -7.28 14.75 15.58
N HIS A 42 -6.95 14.21 14.40
CA HIS A 42 -7.98 13.83 13.45
C HIS A 42 -8.87 12.83 14.16
N PRO A 43 -10.17 13.11 14.36
CA PRO A 43 -11.05 12.10 14.89
C PRO A 43 -10.94 10.90 13.94
N ARG A 44 -10.45 9.78 14.47
CA ARG A 44 -10.39 8.52 13.69
C ARG A 44 -11.82 8.28 13.21
N VAL A 45 -12.02 8.39 11.91
CA VAL A 45 -13.31 8.08 11.30
C VAL A 45 -13.45 6.57 11.35
N THR A 46 -13.98 6.07 12.47
CA THR A 46 -14.35 4.66 12.61
C THR A 46 -15.64 4.41 11.84
N SER A 47 -15.53 4.35 10.53
CA SER A 47 -16.62 3.94 9.64
C SER A 47 -16.81 2.42 9.68
N PHE A 48 -16.80 1.85 10.89
CA PHE A 48 -16.97 0.41 11.06
C PHE A 48 -18.45 0.08 11.21
N ARG A 49 -19.13 -0.17 10.10
CA ARG A 49 -20.37 -0.94 10.16
C ARG A 49 -20.03 -2.31 10.71
N THR A 50 -20.38 -2.55 11.96
CA THR A 50 -20.28 -3.85 12.62
C THR A 50 -21.19 -4.85 11.89
N ARG A 51 -20.72 -5.41 10.78
CA ARG A 51 -21.36 -6.59 10.20
C ARG A 51 -21.05 -7.75 11.15
N ARG A 52 -22.06 -8.56 11.45
CA ARG A 52 -21.94 -9.76 12.30
C ARG A 52 -20.65 -10.51 11.95
N THR A 53 -19.69 -10.50 12.87
CA THR A 53 -18.31 -10.95 12.67
C THR A 53 -18.12 -12.40 13.13
N THR A 54 -19.19 -13.18 13.18
CA THR A 54 -19.12 -14.58 13.61
C THR A 54 -18.42 -15.41 12.53
N LEU A 55 -17.29 -16.00 12.91
CA LEU A 55 -16.57 -16.96 12.08
C LEU A 55 -17.29 -18.31 12.09
N SER A 56 -17.25 -19.05 10.98
CA SER A 56 -17.68 -20.44 10.97
C SER A 56 -16.79 -21.32 11.84
N GLY A 57 -17.24 -22.49 12.26
CA GLY A 57 -16.42 -23.42 13.05
C GLY A 57 -15.10 -23.77 12.35
N ALA A 58 -15.11 -23.99 11.04
CA ALA A 58 -13.91 -24.24 10.25
C ALA A 58 -12.94 -23.04 10.27
N GLN A 59 -13.45 -21.82 10.11
CA GLN A 59 -12.62 -20.61 10.19
C GLN A 59 -12.04 -20.40 11.59
N GLN A 60 -12.79 -20.73 12.65
CA GLN A 60 -12.28 -20.66 14.01
C GLN A 60 -11.15 -21.66 14.25
N ALA A 61 -11.29 -22.88 13.76
CA ALA A 61 -10.25 -23.91 13.86
C ALA A 61 -8.97 -23.50 13.09
N THR A 62 -9.10 -23.02 11.85
CA THR A 62 -7.98 -22.52 11.07
C THR A 62 -7.31 -21.32 11.76
N TRP A 63 -8.11 -20.40 12.29
CA TRP A 63 -7.59 -19.25 13.04
C TRP A 63 -6.78 -19.67 14.27
N ALA A 64 -7.32 -20.58 15.09
CA ALA A 64 -6.64 -21.05 16.28
C ALA A 64 -5.30 -21.72 15.99
N ARG A 65 -5.20 -22.39 14.85
CA ARG A 65 -3.99 -23.12 14.43
C ARG A 65 -2.95 -22.20 13.77
N LEU A 66 -3.34 -21.35 12.82
CA LEU A 66 -2.40 -20.60 11.99
C LEU A 66 -2.12 -19.19 12.50
N TRP A 67 -3.08 -18.53 13.14
CA TRP A 67 -2.90 -17.16 13.61
C TRP A 67 -1.66 -16.95 14.46
N PRO A 68 -1.31 -17.85 15.44
CA PRO A 68 -0.12 -17.69 16.25
C PRO A 68 1.21 -17.65 15.45
N GLU A 69 1.23 -18.26 14.27
CA GLU A 69 2.43 -18.35 13.43
C GLU A 69 2.51 -17.22 12.39
N VAL A 70 1.38 -16.92 11.75
CA VAL A 70 1.36 -16.01 10.59
C VAL A 70 0.66 -14.69 10.86
N GLY A 71 0.04 -14.51 12.02
CA GLY A 71 -0.76 -13.35 12.37
C GLY A 71 -0.25 -12.59 13.59
N MET A 72 -0.54 -11.29 13.63
CA MET A 72 -0.36 -10.44 14.81
C MET A 72 -1.41 -9.33 14.85
N ASN A 73 -1.58 -8.70 16.01
CA ASN A 73 -2.35 -7.46 16.10
C ASN A 73 -1.42 -6.26 15.92
N ALA A 74 -1.91 -5.22 15.28
CA ALA A 74 -1.16 -3.97 15.14
C ALA A 74 -0.87 -3.34 16.50
N ARG A 75 -1.81 -3.45 17.45
CA ARG A 75 -1.63 -3.03 18.85
C ARG A 75 -2.18 -4.08 19.78
N ASP A 76 -1.40 -4.41 20.78
CA ASP A 76 -1.84 -5.17 21.94
C ASP A 76 -1.89 -4.22 23.16
N GLY A 77 -3.07 -3.56 23.34
CA GLY A 77 -3.28 -2.57 24.41
C GLY A 77 -2.77 -1.15 24.05
N ASP A 78 -2.52 -0.33 25.08
CA ASP A 78 -2.09 1.07 24.95
C ASP A 78 -0.57 1.26 24.85
N GLY A 79 0.17 0.16 24.76
CA GLY A 79 1.64 0.18 24.65
C GLY A 79 2.14 0.65 23.28
N PRO A 80 3.44 1.02 23.21
CA PRO A 80 4.06 1.29 21.91
C PRO A 80 4.00 0.03 21.07
N ALA A 81 3.80 0.26 19.80
CA ALA A 81 3.73 -0.80 18.83
C ALA A 81 5.04 -1.61 18.76
N PRO A 82 4.96 -2.95 18.68
CA PRO A 82 6.14 -3.76 18.54
C PRO A 82 6.82 -3.46 17.20
N ARG A 83 8.14 -3.35 17.23
CA ARG A 83 8.92 -3.17 16.00
C ARG A 83 8.75 -4.42 15.11
N LEU A 84 8.35 -4.21 13.86
CA LEU A 84 8.14 -5.30 12.91
C LEU A 84 9.50 -5.76 12.34
N ASP A 85 9.96 -6.92 12.77
CA ASP A 85 11.11 -7.62 12.19
C ASP A 85 10.61 -8.64 11.17
N THR A 86 10.52 -8.21 9.92
CA THR A 86 9.99 -9.04 8.83
C THR A 86 10.88 -10.23 8.51
N GLU A 87 12.22 -10.08 8.55
CA GLU A 87 13.14 -11.19 8.28
C GLU A 87 12.98 -12.32 9.29
N ARG A 88 12.86 -11.95 10.56
CA ARG A 88 12.59 -12.94 11.61
C ARG A 88 11.21 -13.58 11.46
N TRP A 89 10.20 -12.79 11.08
CA TRP A 89 8.82 -13.28 10.97
C TRP A 89 8.62 -14.22 9.78
N PHE A 90 9.26 -13.94 8.64
CA PHE A 90 9.22 -14.81 7.46
C PHE A 90 10.30 -15.90 7.48
N GLY A 91 11.35 -15.74 8.29
CA GLY A 91 12.50 -16.65 8.33
C GLY A 91 13.43 -16.50 7.14
N ARG A 92 13.31 -15.41 6.36
CA ARG A 92 14.14 -15.11 5.20
C ARG A 92 14.21 -13.59 4.95
N SER A 93 15.20 -13.19 4.15
CA SER A 93 15.32 -11.83 3.63
C SER A 93 14.76 -11.81 2.20
N ALA A 94 13.67 -11.08 1.99
CA ALA A 94 13.02 -10.90 0.70
C ALA A 94 12.40 -9.50 0.60
N PRO A 95 12.12 -8.98 -0.61
CA PRO A 95 11.35 -7.76 -0.78
C PRO A 95 9.97 -7.89 -0.13
N ILE A 96 9.54 -6.83 0.57
CA ILE A 96 8.26 -6.82 1.27
C ILE A 96 7.24 -6.00 0.49
N VAL A 97 6.08 -6.58 0.25
CA VAL A 97 4.89 -5.87 -0.19
C VAL A 97 3.94 -5.71 0.99
N LEU A 98 3.57 -4.48 1.29
CA LEU A 98 2.55 -4.15 2.29
C LEU A 98 1.22 -3.86 1.60
N GLU A 99 0.23 -4.70 1.83
CA GLU A 99 -1.14 -4.50 1.35
C GLU A 99 -2.04 -4.05 2.50
N ILE A 100 -2.53 -2.81 2.43
CA ILE A 100 -3.43 -2.25 3.45
C ILE A 100 -4.87 -2.37 2.99
N GLY A 101 -5.73 -3.01 3.81
CA GLY A 101 -7.13 -3.26 3.48
C GLY A 101 -7.31 -4.48 2.57
N CYS A 102 -6.60 -5.56 2.83
CA CYS A 102 -6.63 -6.77 1.98
C CYS A 102 -8.01 -7.44 1.89
N GLY A 103 -8.95 -7.11 2.77
CA GLY A 103 -10.29 -7.68 2.77
C GLY A 103 -10.29 -9.21 2.91
N ALA A 104 -10.86 -9.91 1.95
CA ALA A 104 -10.88 -11.38 1.89
C ALA A 104 -9.57 -12.01 1.38
N GLY A 105 -8.64 -11.17 0.90
CA GLY A 105 -7.30 -11.57 0.49
C GLY A 105 -7.20 -12.29 -0.85
N THR A 106 -8.17 -12.12 -1.75
CA THR A 106 -8.11 -12.77 -3.08
C THR A 106 -6.93 -12.27 -3.91
N SER A 107 -6.70 -10.95 -3.94
CA SER A 107 -5.53 -10.35 -4.60
C SER A 107 -4.23 -10.73 -3.91
N THR A 108 -4.23 -10.72 -2.57
CA THR A 108 -3.09 -11.11 -1.75
C THR A 108 -2.60 -12.52 -2.09
N LEU A 109 -3.52 -13.49 -2.13
CA LEU A 109 -3.20 -14.88 -2.47
C LEU A 109 -2.66 -15.00 -3.90
N ALA A 110 -3.34 -14.37 -4.87
CA ALA A 110 -2.92 -14.43 -6.26
C ALA A 110 -1.51 -13.81 -6.47
N MET A 111 -1.23 -12.68 -5.84
CA MET A 111 0.07 -12.03 -5.89
C MET A 111 1.16 -12.89 -5.26
N ALA A 112 0.93 -13.39 -4.06
CA ALA A 112 1.92 -14.21 -3.35
C ALA A 112 2.25 -15.53 -4.07
N GLN A 113 1.27 -16.12 -4.76
CA GLN A 113 1.48 -17.30 -5.59
C GLN A 113 2.23 -17.00 -6.88
N ALA A 114 1.94 -15.86 -7.52
CA ALA A 114 2.58 -15.46 -8.75
C ALA A 114 4.05 -15.03 -8.54
N GLU A 115 4.36 -14.51 -7.34
CA GLU A 115 5.65 -13.95 -6.99
C GLU A 115 6.21 -14.59 -5.70
N PRO A 116 6.70 -15.84 -5.75
CA PRO A 116 7.17 -16.54 -4.55
C PRO A 116 8.42 -15.94 -3.92
N ASP A 117 9.15 -15.10 -4.65
CA ASP A 117 10.37 -14.44 -4.19
C ASP A 117 10.12 -13.15 -3.39
N ILE A 118 8.89 -12.68 -3.30
CA ILE A 118 8.47 -11.60 -2.41
C ILE A 118 7.77 -12.14 -1.17
N ASP A 119 7.74 -11.31 -0.11
CA ASP A 119 6.93 -11.55 1.09
C ASP A 119 5.82 -10.51 1.18
N VAL A 120 4.62 -10.94 1.53
CA VAL A 120 3.44 -10.08 1.59
C VAL A 120 2.98 -9.93 3.04
N VAL A 121 2.91 -8.69 3.50
CA VAL A 121 2.27 -8.34 4.78
C VAL A 121 0.90 -7.74 4.48
N ALA A 122 -0.15 -8.48 4.82
CA ALA A 122 -1.53 -8.08 4.58
C ALA A 122 -2.16 -7.52 5.85
N VAL A 123 -2.69 -6.30 5.77
CA VAL A 123 -3.30 -5.57 6.89
C VAL A 123 -4.80 -5.45 6.69
N GLU A 124 -5.58 -5.80 7.71
CA GLU A 124 -7.03 -5.67 7.67
C GLU A 124 -7.59 -5.50 9.10
N VAL A 125 -8.59 -4.65 9.25
CA VAL A 125 -9.27 -4.42 10.53
C VAL A 125 -10.33 -5.47 10.83
N TYR A 126 -10.94 -6.03 9.79
CA TYR A 126 -12.03 -6.99 9.92
C TYR A 126 -11.52 -8.42 10.09
N ARG A 127 -11.73 -8.98 11.27
CA ARG A 127 -11.35 -10.38 11.56
C ARG A 127 -11.89 -11.37 10.54
N ARG A 128 -13.08 -11.14 9.99
CA ARG A 128 -13.69 -12.03 9.01
C ARG A 128 -12.91 -12.04 7.69
N GLY A 129 -12.41 -10.90 7.22
CA GLY A 129 -11.55 -10.82 6.03
C GLY A 129 -10.30 -11.65 6.23
N LEU A 130 -9.57 -11.40 7.32
CA LEU A 130 -8.37 -12.17 7.67
C LEU A 130 -8.64 -13.67 7.83
N ALA A 131 -9.78 -14.06 8.37
CA ALA A 131 -10.14 -15.47 8.49
C ALA A 131 -10.39 -16.13 7.13
N GLN A 132 -10.90 -15.39 6.15
CA GLN A 132 -11.03 -15.86 4.77
C GLN A 132 -9.65 -16.02 4.13
N LEU A 133 -8.77 -15.04 4.28
CA LEU A 133 -7.41 -15.11 3.78
C LEU A 133 -6.63 -16.26 4.44
N LEU A 134 -6.72 -16.44 5.76
CA LEU A 134 -6.13 -17.58 6.46
C LEU A 134 -6.60 -18.92 5.91
N SER A 135 -7.90 -19.04 5.61
CA SER A 135 -8.45 -20.27 5.00
C SER A 135 -7.91 -20.50 3.59
N GLY A 136 -7.63 -19.42 2.85
CA GLY A 136 -6.98 -19.50 1.55
C GLY A 136 -5.52 -19.93 1.67
N ILE A 137 -4.75 -19.31 2.57
CA ILE A 137 -3.35 -19.67 2.86
C ILE A 137 -3.23 -21.15 3.20
N ASP A 138 -4.11 -21.63 4.09
CA ASP A 138 -4.15 -23.03 4.50
C ASP A 138 -4.44 -23.99 3.36
N ARG A 139 -5.49 -23.68 2.59
CA ARG A 139 -5.94 -24.53 1.49
C ARG A 139 -4.91 -24.63 0.35
N GLU A 140 -4.22 -23.53 0.08
CA GLU A 140 -3.32 -23.38 -1.07
C GLU A 140 -1.85 -23.53 -0.71
N GLY A 141 -1.54 -23.63 0.60
CA GLY A 141 -0.18 -23.83 1.09
C GLY A 141 0.77 -22.67 0.77
N VAL A 142 0.29 -21.42 0.81
CA VAL A 142 1.06 -20.22 0.45
C VAL A 142 1.91 -19.76 1.66
N PRO A 143 3.26 -19.85 1.61
CA PRO A 143 4.10 -19.62 2.79
C PRO A 143 4.51 -18.15 2.99
N ASN A 144 4.45 -17.32 1.95
CA ASN A 144 4.99 -15.97 1.89
C ASN A 144 3.96 -14.88 2.19
N ILE A 145 2.99 -15.16 3.06
CA ILE A 145 2.01 -14.17 3.54
C ILE A 145 2.05 -14.12 5.07
N ARG A 146 2.03 -12.91 5.61
CA ARG A 146 1.82 -12.62 7.05
C ARG A 146 0.68 -11.63 7.21
N LEU A 147 -0.02 -11.70 8.33
CA LEU A 147 -1.27 -10.98 8.55
C LEU A 147 -1.17 -10.05 9.75
N ILE A 148 -1.58 -8.79 9.58
CA ILE A 148 -1.71 -7.85 10.69
C ILE A 148 -3.17 -7.43 10.81
N ARG A 149 -3.74 -7.66 12.00
CA ARG A 149 -5.06 -7.18 12.31
C ARG A 149 -4.96 -5.80 12.98
N GLY A 150 -5.42 -4.76 12.29
CA GLY A 150 -5.43 -3.41 12.84
C GLY A 150 -5.58 -2.33 11.78
N ASP A 151 -5.42 -1.09 12.23
CA ASP A 151 -5.42 0.08 11.35
C ASP A 151 -4.09 0.15 10.59
N GLY A 152 -4.16 0.42 9.28
CA GLY A 152 -2.96 0.58 8.45
C GLY A 152 -2.08 1.75 8.91
N VAL A 153 -2.65 2.80 9.49
CA VAL A 153 -1.89 3.93 10.05
C VAL A 153 -0.99 3.46 11.19
N ASP A 154 -1.52 2.61 12.08
CA ASP A 154 -0.72 2.03 13.17
C ASP A 154 0.45 1.21 12.62
N VAL A 155 0.23 0.45 11.54
CA VAL A 155 1.27 -0.37 10.91
C VAL A 155 2.35 0.49 10.24
N LEU A 156 1.96 1.58 9.57
CA LEU A 156 2.90 2.49 8.92
C LEU A 156 3.81 3.20 9.93
N GLU A 157 3.32 3.50 11.13
CA GLU A 157 4.13 4.05 12.22
C GLU A 157 5.29 3.12 12.59
N TYR A 158 5.10 1.79 12.55
CA TYR A 158 6.16 0.80 12.82
C TYR A 158 7.22 0.71 11.73
N MET A 159 6.79 0.95 10.49
CA MET A 159 7.66 0.85 9.32
C MET A 159 8.44 2.14 9.06
N SER A 160 7.92 3.30 9.46
CA SER A 160 8.54 4.60 9.22
C SER A 160 9.81 4.86 10.04
N ASP A 161 10.00 4.15 11.15
CA ASP A 161 11.17 4.33 12.04
C ASP A 161 12.46 3.67 11.50
N ARG A 162 12.44 3.09 10.30
CA ARG A 162 13.62 2.54 9.60
C ARG A 162 14.45 3.58 8.83
N THR A 163 14.06 4.85 8.83
CA THR A 163 14.70 5.92 8.03
C THR A 163 15.51 6.91 8.87
N ARG A 164 16.17 6.43 9.92
CA ARG A 164 17.19 7.23 10.64
C ARG A 164 18.48 6.47 10.80
#